data_59f589da9701ddff289a253f6fac304d
#
_entry.id   59f589da9701ddff289a253f6fac304d
#
_cell.length_a   1.000
_cell.length_b   1.000
_cell.length_c   1.000
_cell.angle_alpha   90.00
_cell.angle_beta   90.00
_cell.angle_gamma   90.00
#
_symmetry.space_group_name_H-M   'P 1'
#
loop_
_entity.id
_entity.type
_entity.pdbx_description
1 polymer ?
#
loop_
_entity_poly.entity_id
_entity_poly.type
_entity_poly.pdbx_seq_one_letter_code
_entity_poly.pdbx_strand_id
1 'polypeptide(L)'
;MTALEQLQALPIWQGTVRATPLGGGITNVNFVAEDDNKRVVVRVGDDIAVHQIMRFNELSASQAAHAAGVSPQVLYHAPGILVIDFIEGRSLTADDFQDMSLLGQAIDLVARAHREIPHHLRGPSLIFWVFHVIRDYAATLQTGG
;
A
#
# COMPACT_ATOMS: atom_id res chain seq x y z
N MET A 1 -6.75 -19.73 -7.08
CA MET A 1 -7.05 -19.32 -5.69
C MET A 1 -7.65 -17.92 -5.69
N THR A 2 -8.73 -17.70 -4.98
CA THR A 2 -9.28 -16.36 -4.73
C THR A 2 -8.37 -15.57 -3.79
N ALA A 3 -8.50 -14.25 -3.75
CA ALA A 3 -7.73 -13.41 -2.82
C ALA A 3 -7.96 -13.80 -1.35
N LEU A 4 -9.19 -14.20 -1.00
CA LEU A 4 -9.51 -14.66 0.35
C LEU A 4 -8.81 -16.00 0.68
N GLU A 5 -8.81 -16.95 -0.25
CA GLU A 5 -8.10 -18.22 -0.07
C GLU A 5 -6.57 -18.01 0.07
N GLN A 6 -5.99 -17.09 -0.69
CA GLN A 6 -4.58 -16.72 -0.55
C GLN A 6 -4.29 -16.15 0.83
N LEU A 7 -5.13 -15.24 1.32
CA LEU A 7 -5.02 -14.67 2.65
C LEU A 7 -5.10 -15.75 3.73
N GLN A 8 -6.09 -16.65 3.65
CA GLN A 8 -6.31 -17.69 4.64
C GLN A 8 -5.16 -18.71 4.71
N ALA A 9 -4.48 -18.93 3.59
CA ALA A 9 -3.35 -19.85 3.48
C ALA A 9 -2.01 -19.28 3.99
N LEU A 10 -1.95 -18.01 4.43
CA LEU A 10 -0.71 -17.41 4.90
C LEU A 10 -0.21 -18.11 6.18
N PRO A 11 1.12 -18.36 6.28
CA PRO A 11 1.70 -19.08 7.43
C PRO A 11 1.85 -18.21 8.68
N ILE A 12 1.16 -17.09 8.73
CA ILE A 12 1.31 -16.08 9.79
C ILE A 12 0.20 -16.17 10.85
N TRP A 13 -0.85 -16.94 10.59
CA TRP A 13 -2.03 -17.00 11.46
C TRP A 13 -1.84 -17.92 12.66
N GLN A 14 -2.43 -17.53 13.77
CA GLN A 14 -2.58 -18.36 14.95
C GLN A 14 -4.07 -18.58 15.22
N GLY A 15 -4.53 -19.79 14.96
CA GLY A 15 -5.96 -20.14 15.05
C GLY A 15 -6.76 -19.77 13.81
N THR A 16 -8.04 -19.46 13.99
CA THR A 16 -8.94 -19.14 12.88
C THR A 16 -8.85 -17.68 12.49
N VAL A 17 -8.54 -17.41 11.21
CA VAL A 17 -8.52 -16.05 10.70
C VAL A 17 -9.90 -15.60 10.21
N ARG A 18 -10.32 -14.43 10.62
CA ARG A 18 -11.47 -13.69 10.08
C ARG A 18 -10.97 -12.58 9.17
N ALA A 19 -11.56 -12.45 7.99
CA ALA A 19 -11.18 -11.42 7.03
C ALA A 19 -12.42 -10.66 6.55
N THR A 20 -12.35 -9.34 6.62
CA THR A 20 -13.39 -8.42 6.15
C THR A 20 -12.82 -7.59 5.00
N PRO A 21 -13.49 -7.52 3.84
CA PRO A 21 -13.03 -6.67 2.74
C PRO A 21 -12.90 -5.22 3.17
N LEU A 22 -11.77 -4.60 2.81
CA LEU A 22 -11.50 -3.19 3.01
C LEU A 22 -11.61 -2.47 1.66
N GLY A 23 -12.55 -1.54 1.56
CA GLY A 23 -12.79 -0.78 0.34
C GLY A 23 -11.66 0.19 -0.02
N GLY A 24 -11.72 0.75 -1.23
CA GLY A 24 -10.79 1.81 -1.69
C GLY A 24 -9.56 1.32 -2.48
N GLY A 25 -9.39 0.02 -2.69
CA GLY A 25 -8.33 -0.50 -3.56
C GLY A 25 -8.75 -0.49 -5.03
N ILE A 26 -7.97 0.17 -5.91
CA ILE A 26 -8.19 0.14 -7.37
C ILE A 26 -7.42 -1.03 -8.00
N THR A 27 -6.26 -1.36 -7.48
CA THR A 27 -5.31 -2.32 -8.05
C THR A 27 -5.05 -3.53 -7.16
N ASN A 28 -5.61 -3.54 -5.96
CA ASN A 28 -5.48 -4.59 -4.95
C ASN A 28 -6.85 -4.97 -4.40
N VAL A 29 -6.98 -6.22 -3.98
CA VAL A 29 -8.03 -6.62 -3.04
C VAL A 29 -7.44 -6.48 -1.64
N ASN A 30 -8.06 -5.63 -0.83
CA ASN A 30 -7.60 -5.38 0.53
C ASN A 30 -8.57 -5.99 1.55
N PHE A 31 -8.01 -6.51 2.64
CA PHE A 31 -8.77 -7.05 3.77
C PHE A 31 -8.22 -6.50 5.08
N VAL A 32 -9.11 -6.24 6.02
CA VAL A 32 -8.75 -6.30 7.43
C VAL A 32 -8.88 -7.75 7.86
N ALA A 33 -7.81 -8.31 8.37
CA ALA A 33 -7.78 -9.70 8.84
C ALA A 33 -7.33 -9.75 10.29
N GLU A 34 -7.97 -10.61 11.06
CA GLU A 34 -7.66 -10.79 12.47
C GLU A 34 -7.68 -12.27 12.85
N ASP A 35 -6.78 -12.67 13.71
CA ASP A 35 -6.76 -13.94 14.42
C ASP A 35 -6.80 -13.71 15.94
N ASP A 36 -6.49 -14.72 16.73
CA ASP A 36 -6.56 -14.63 18.19
C ASP A 36 -5.53 -13.65 18.80
N ASN A 37 -4.50 -13.22 18.05
CA ASN A 37 -3.38 -12.45 18.58
C ASN A 37 -3.13 -11.10 17.88
N LYS A 38 -3.62 -10.92 16.65
CA LYS A 38 -3.31 -9.71 15.86
C LYS A 38 -4.42 -9.32 14.92
N ARG A 39 -4.41 -8.05 14.56
CA ARG A 39 -5.24 -7.45 13.54
C ARG A 39 -4.33 -6.75 12.53
N VAL A 40 -4.50 -7.06 11.26
CA VAL A 40 -3.60 -6.59 10.19
C VAL A 40 -4.39 -6.18 8.96
N VAL A 41 -3.75 -5.44 8.06
CA VAL A 41 -4.25 -5.24 6.69
C VAL A 41 -3.47 -6.14 5.74
N VAL A 42 -4.19 -6.94 4.97
CA VAL A 42 -3.64 -7.80 3.92
C VAL A 42 -4.02 -7.23 2.56
N ARG A 43 -3.02 -6.97 1.74
CA ARG A 43 -3.18 -6.58 0.33
C ARG A 43 -2.84 -7.76 -0.55
N VAL A 44 -3.74 -8.11 -1.46
CA VAL A 44 -3.56 -9.19 -2.43
C VAL A 44 -3.68 -8.61 -3.83
N GLY A 45 -2.69 -8.83 -4.67
CA GLY A 45 -2.70 -8.38 -6.05
C GLY A 45 -1.34 -8.56 -6.73
N ASP A 46 -1.37 -8.91 -8.00
CA ASP A 46 -0.18 -9.12 -8.82
C ASP A 46 0.36 -7.81 -9.41
N ASP A 47 1.50 -7.90 -10.08
CA ASP A 47 2.05 -6.80 -10.87
C ASP A 47 1.08 -6.40 -11.98
N ILE A 48 0.95 -5.11 -12.24
CA ILE A 48 0.16 -4.55 -13.35
C ILE A 48 1.10 -3.69 -14.19
N ALA A 49 1.84 -4.35 -15.09
CA ALA A 49 2.92 -3.72 -15.84
C ALA A 49 2.43 -2.52 -16.67
N VAL A 50 1.24 -2.59 -17.27
CA VAL A 50 0.64 -1.50 -18.06
C VAL A 50 0.40 -0.23 -17.22
N HIS A 51 0.25 -0.37 -15.91
CA HIS A 51 0.13 0.75 -14.97
C HIS A 51 1.43 1.03 -14.20
N GLN A 52 2.52 0.34 -14.55
CA GLN A 52 3.81 0.40 -13.86
C GLN A 52 3.71 0.08 -12.36
N ILE A 53 2.72 -0.75 -12.00
CA ILE A 53 2.54 -1.22 -10.63
C ILE A 53 3.32 -2.51 -10.47
N MET A 54 4.41 -2.44 -9.70
CA MET A 54 5.31 -3.55 -9.43
C MET A 54 5.35 -3.81 -7.94
N ARG A 55 5.08 -5.02 -7.50
CA ARG A 55 4.94 -5.36 -6.07
C ARG A 55 6.25 -5.25 -5.29
N PHE A 56 7.40 -5.47 -5.94
CA PHE A 56 8.69 -5.21 -5.30
C PHE A 56 8.86 -3.73 -4.91
N ASN A 57 8.34 -2.81 -5.73
CA ASN A 57 8.42 -1.38 -5.47
C ASN A 57 7.47 -0.98 -4.32
N GLU A 58 6.27 -1.57 -4.27
CA GLU A 58 5.34 -1.38 -3.15
C GLU A 58 5.97 -1.83 -1.83
N LEU A 59 6.61 -2.99 -1.80
CA LEU A 59 7.31 -3.49 -0.62
C LEU A 59 8.43 -2.55 -0.18
N SER A 60 9.31 -2.16 -1.10
CA SER A 60 10.43 -1.27 -0.80
C SER A 60 9.97 0.09 -0.29
N ALA A 61 8.93 0.66 -0.92
CA ALA A 61 8.34 1.93 -0.51
C ALA A 61 7.68 1.83 0.87
N SER A 62 6.93 0.74 1.14
CA SER A 62 6.26 0.53 2.43
C SER A 62 7.27 0.38 3.58
N GLN A 63 8.36 -0.36 3.37
CA GLN A 63 9.43 -0.50 4.35
C GLN A 63 10.13 0.84 4.62
N ALA A 64 10.44 1.61 3.57
CA ALA A 64 11.06 2.93 3.71
C ALA A 64 10.13 3.93 4.41
N ALA A 65 8.83 3.91 4.09
CA ALA A 65 7.83 4.76 4.73
C ALA A 65 7.64 4.43 6.21
N HIS A 66 7.69 3.13 6.58
CA HIS A 66 7.69 2.72 7.99
C HIS A 66 8.93 3.24 8.71
N ALA A 67 10.12 3.06 8.14
CA ALA A 67 11.37 3.56 8.72
C ALA A 67 11.37 5.09 8.88
N ALA A 68 10.69 5.82 7.99
CA ALA A 68 10.46 7.27 8.09
C ALA A 68 9.37 7.66 9.12
N GLY A 69 8.67 6.69 9.73
CA GLY A 69 7.61 6.92 10.70
C GLY A 69 6.32 7.49 10.11
N VAL A 70 6.01 7.19 8.84
CA VAL A 70 4.83 7.68 8.12
C VAL A 70 3.92 6.56 7.58
N SER A 71 4.24 5.32 7.88
CA SER A 71 3.47 4.14 7.45
C SER A 71 3.51 3.04 8.53
N PRO A 72 2.51 2.14 8.59
CA PRO A 72 2.55 0.98 9.45
C PRO A 72 3.69 0.03 9.06
N GLN A 73 4.08 -0.83 10.01
CA GLN A 73 5.10 -1.83 9.78
C GLN A 73 4.66 -2.87 8.76
N VAL A 74 5.58 -3.30 7.89
CA VAL A 74 5.40 -4.51 7.07
C VAL A 74 5.70 -5.72 7.94
N LEU A 75 4.69 -6.56 8.17
CA LEU A 75 4.78 -7.74 9.03
C LEU A 75 5.11 -9.01 8.24
N TYR A 76 4.65 -9.09 6.99
CA TYR A 76 4.90 -10.22 6.10
C TYR A 76 4.77 -9.80 4.64
N HIS A 77 5.49 -10.47 3.76
CA HIS A 77 5.31 -10.34 2.32
C HIS A 77 5.57 -11.66 1.59
N ALA A 78 4.91 -11.84 0.46
CA ALA A 78 5.11 -12.93 -0.49
C ALA A 78 4.76 -12.42 -1.91
N PRO A 79 5.04 -13.15 -2.98
CA PRO A 79 4.59 -12.75 -4.31
C PRO A 79 3.10 -12.44 -4.34
N GLY A 80 2.72 -11.23 -4.75
CA GLY A 80 1.34 -10.75 -4.79
C GLY A 80 0.69 -10.47 -3.42
N ILE A 81 1.43 -10.51 -2.31
CA ILE A 81 0.90 -10.32 -0.95
C ILE A 81 1.77 -9.35 -0.17
N LEU A 82 1.11 -8.38 0.48
CA LEU A 82 1.72 -7.51 1.48
C LEU A 82 0.83 -7.47 2.72
N VAL A 83 1.41 -7.75 3.88
CA VAL A 83 0.74 -7.67 5.19
C VAL A 83 1.37 -6.54 5.99
N ILE A 84 0.55 -5.60 6.40
CA ILE A 84 0.97 -4.45 7.21
C ILE A 84 0.16 -4.41 8.51
N ASP A 85 0.73 -3.79 9.51
CA ASP A 85 0.06 -3.60 10.78
C ASP A 85 -1.23 -2.78 10.62
N PHE A 86 -2.24 -3.05 11.45
CA PHE A 86 -3.49 -2.31 11.43
C PHE A 86 -3.35 -1.03 12.27
N ILE A 87 -3.72 0.10 11.68
CA ILE A 87 -3.79 1.37 12.41
C ILE A 87 -5.25 1.67 12.77
N GLU A 88 -5.52 1.80 14.06
CA GLU A 88 -6.82 2.29 14.53
C GLU A 88 -7.03 3.74 14.12
N GLY A 89 -8.15 4.03 13.52
CA GLY A 89 -8.48 5.37 13.06
C GLY A 89 -9.50 5.40 11.94
N ARG A 90 -9.67 6.57 11.37
CA ARG A 90 -10.50 6.80 10.19
C ARG A 90 -9.73 7.57 9.12
N SER A 91 -10.10 7.37 7.88
CA SER A 91 -9.61 8.23 6.80
C SER A 91 -10.13 9.66 6.96
N LEU A 92 -9.27 10.64 6.68
CA LEU A 92 -9.68 12.02 6.61
C LEU A 92 -10.54 12.27 5.38
N THR A 93 -11.53 13.14 5.53
CA THR A 93 -12.40 13.62 4.46
C THR A 93 -12.05 15.06 4.07
N ALA A 94 -12.63 15.57 2.99
CA ALA A 94 -12.42 16.96 2.59
C ALA A 94 -12.86 17.95 3.67
N ASP A 95 -13.90 17.62 4.43
CA ASP A 95 -14.42 18.48 5.50
C ASP A 95 -13.46 18.59 6.69
N ASP A 96 -12.67 17.55 6.97
CA ASP A 96 -11.68 17.57 8.04
C ASP A 96 -10.60 18.64 7.80
N PHE A 97 -10.31 18.98 6.55
CA PHE A 97 -9.32 19.99 6.19
C PHE A 97 -9.82 21.46 6.33
N GLN A 98 -11.06 21.65 6.77
CA GLN A 98 -11.52 22.96 7.25
C GLN A 98 -10.91 23.29 8.63
N ASP A 99 -10.50 22.31 9.40
CA ASP A 99 -9.70 22.49 10.62
C ASP A 99 -8.24 22.77 10.25
N MET A 100 -7.81 24.02 10.47
CA MET A 100 -6.45 24.47 10.14
C MET A 100 -5.36 23.74 10.95
N SER A 101 -5.68 23.26 12.15
CA SER A 101 -4.75 22.45 12.96
C SER A 101 -4.53 21.07 12.33
N LEU A 102 -5.61 20.43 11.90
CA LEU A 102 -5.55 19.13 11.24
C LEU A 102 -4.88 19.22 9.87
N LEU A 103 -5.18 20.28 9.11
CA LEU A 103 -4.50 20.57 7.84
C LEU A 103 -2.99 20.75 8.07
N GLY A 104 -2.57 21.50 9.10
CA GLY A 104 -1.17 21.66 9.46
C GLY A 104 -0.48 20.32 9.73
N GLN A 105 -1.09 19.44 10.53
CA GLN A 105 -0.57 18.11 10.81
C GLN A 105 -0.44 17.23 9.54
N ALA A 106 -1.42 17.31 8.64
CA ALA A 106 -1.38 16.59 7.37
C ALA A 106 -0.23 17.09 6.48
N ILE A 107 -0.02 18.41 6.40
CA ILE A 107 1.09 19.01 5.66
C ILE A 107 2.43 18.58 6.25
N ASP A 108 2.58 18.58 7.56
CA ASP A 108 3.81 18.13 8.23
C ASP A 108 4.10 16.67 7.97
N LEU A 109 3.07 15.82 7.95
CA LEU A 109 3.21 14.40 7.60
C LEU A 109 3.68 14.21 6.16
N VAL A 110 3.08 14.93 5.20
CA VAL A 110 3.48 14.90 3.78
C VAL A 110 4.91 15.42 3.62
N ALA A 111 5.25 16.52 4.28
CA ALA A 111 6.60 17.08 4.24
C ALA A 111 7.65 16.10 4.83
N ARG A 112 7.31 15.38 5.91
CA ARG A 112 8.14 14.30 6.46
C ARG A 112 8.30 13.18 5.45
N ALA A 113 7.21 12.71 4.84
CA ALA A 113 7.27 11.65 3.82
C ALA A 113 8.25 12.02 2.69
N HIS A 114 8.16 13.25 2.15
CA HIS A 114 9.04 13.70 1.08
C HIS A 114 10.52 13.82 1.50
N ARG A 115 10.79 14.21 2.73
CA ARG A 115 12.18 14.37 3.22
C ARG A 115 12.79 13.05 3.65
N GLU A 116 12.07 12.21 4.38
CA GLU A 116 12.64 11.08 5.10
C GLU A 116 12.58 9.77 4.29
N ILE A 117 11.49 9.50 3.56
CA ILE A 117 11.37 8.23 2.80
C ILE A 117 12.56 7.97 1.89
N PRO A 118 13.09 8.97 1.10
CA PRO A 118 14.23 8.72 0.22
C PRO A 118 15.50 8.28 0.96
N HIS A 119 15.69 8.69 2.21
CA HIS A 119 16.84 8.28 3.03
C HIS A 119 16.78 6.81 3.46
N HIS A 120 15.60 6.24 3.52
CA HIS A 120 15.37 4.85 3.92
C HIS A 120 15.16 3.90 2.75
N LEU A 121 14.98 4.41 1.54
CA LEU A 121 14.76 3.57 0.36
C LEU A 121 16.06 2.80 0.03
N ARG A 122 15.95 1.48 -0.10
CA ARG A 122 17.07 0.58 -0.39
C ARG A 122 16.71 -0.37 -1.54
N GLY A 123 17.71 -0.72 -2.32
CA GLY A 123 17.55 -1.60 -3.48
C GLY A 123 16.89 -0.91 -4.69
N PRO A 124 16.43 -1.68 -5.67
CA PRO A 124 15.80 -1.13 -6.85
C PRO A 124 14.46 -0.49 -6.50
N SER A 125 14.20 0.69 -7.07
CA SER A 125 12.93 1.40 -6.94
C SER A 125 12.55 2.04 -8.26
N LEU A 126 11.24 2.16 -8.50
CA LEU A 126 10.70 2.83 -9.67
C LEU A 126 10.54 4.33 -9.39
N ILE A 127 10.80 5.12 -10.40
CA ILE A 127 10.54 6.55 -10.40
C ILE A 127 9.30 6.79 -11.27
N PHE A 128 8.27 7.39 -10.69
CA PHE A 128 7.10 7.85 -11.45
C PHE A 128 7.45 9.13 -12.21
N TRP A 129 8.00 8.95 -13.44
CA TRP A 129 8.27 10.08 -14.31
C TRP A 129 7.10 10.31 -15.25
N VAL A 130 6.28 11.29 -14.92
CA VAL A 130 5.00 11.57 -15.59
C VAL A 130 5.09 11.66 -17.11
N PHE A 131 6.14 12.25 -17.66
CA PHE A 131 6.31 12.38 -19.13
C PHE A 131 6.55 11.03 -19.82
N HIS A 132 7.21 10.10 -19.15
CA HIS A 132 7.36 8.73 -19.65
C HIS A 132 6.02 7.99 -19.57
N VAL A 133 5.33 8.09 -18.47
CA VAL A 133 4.03 7.43 -18.24
C VAL A 133 3.01 7.87 -19.28
N ILE A 134 2.90 9.18 -19.57
CA ILE A 134 1.99 9.70 -20.60
C ILE A 134 2.32 9.13 -21.99
N ARG A 135 3.62 9.08 -22.36
CA ARG A 135 4.02 8.54 -23.67
C ARG A 135 3.76 7.05 -23.78
N ASP A 136 3.98 6.29 -22.72
CA ASP A 136 3.75 4.85 -22.64
C ASP A 136 2.26 4.53 -22.80
N TYR A 137 1.39 5.23 -22.08
CA TYR A 137 -0.06 5.10 -22.26
C TYR A 137 -0.53 5.48 -23.66
N ALA A 138 0.00 6.56 -24.22
CA ALA A 138 -0.34 6.96 -25.58
C ALA A 138 0.06 5.88 -26.62
N ALA A 139 1.23 5.27 -26.46
CA ALA A 139 1.68 4.17 -27.32
C ALA A 139 0.79 2.93 -27.16
N THR A 140 0.44 2.55 -25.92
CA THR A 140 -0.45 1.42 -25.63
C THR A 140 -1.81 1.61 -26.30
N LEU A 141 -2.41 2.81 -26.23
CA LEU A 141 -3.68 3.11 -26.87
C LEU A 141 -3.61 3.03 -28.41
N GLN A 142 -2.47 3.41 -29.01
CA GLN A 142 -2.27 3.33 -30.47
C GLN A 142 -2.12 1.90 -30.97
N THR A 143 -1.63 1.00 -30.15
CA THR A 143 -1.42 -0.43 -30.48
C THR A 143 -2.63 -1.31 -30.18
N GLY A 144 -3.72 -0.74 -29.66
CA GLY A 144 -4.99 -1.43 -29.44
C GLY A 144 -5.08 -2.20 -28.10
N GLY A 145 -4.17 -1.91 -27.15
CA GLY A 145 -4.22 -2.40 -25.77
C GLY A 145 -3.98 -3.88 -25.65
#